data_0756c4aa4a582b5b0e8daf11ad9418c3
#
_entry.id   0756c4aa4a582b5b0e8daf11ad9418c3
#
_cell.length_a   1.000
_cell.length_b   1.000
_cell.length_c   1.000
_cell.angle_alpha   90.00
_cell.angle_beta   90.00
_cell.angle_gamma   90.00
#
_symmetry.space_group_name_H-M   'P 1'
#
loop_
_entity.id
_entity.type
_entity.pdbx_description
1 polymer ?
#
loop_
_entity_poly.entity_id
_entity_poly.type
_entity_poly.pdbx_seq_one_letter_code
_entity_poly.pdbx_strand_id
1 'polypeptide(L)'
;SLTISGQQQFLAGELNGKLTSFEVLNPELVICHIDEAYTLTIELSINKGRGYIPADEKLVDTAQENELQTIAIDSIYTPIRNVKYFTENYRVEQKTDYEKLTLEITTDGSIHPQQALKDAAATLIEHFSLFISDPVEVEENAVIEEGDEEVLDMQEIDRVSQLLRT
;
A
#
# COMPACT_ATOMS: atom_id res chain seq x y z
N SER A 1 -4.83 -23.47 -9.42
CA SER A 1 -5.82 -23.62 -10.51
C SER A 1 -7.23 -23.77 -9.97
N LEU A 2 -8.21 -23.27 -10.67
CA LEU A 2 -9.60 -23.25 -10.29
C LEU A 2 -10.46 -23.70 -11.47
N THR A 3 -11.35 -24.68 -11.26
CA THR A 3 -12.31 -25.10 -12.27
C THR A 3 -13.70 -24.57 -11.90
N ILE A 4 -14.34 -23.89 -12.85
CA ILE A 4 -15.65 -23.25 -12.70
C ILE A 4 -16.59 -23.89 -13.71
N SER A 5 -17.74 -24.37 -13.26
CA SER A 5 -18.78 -24.97 -14.10
C SER A 5 -20.16 -24.68 -13.55
N GLY A 6 -21.12 -24.45 -14.45
CA GLY A 6 -22.51 -24.25 -14.09
C GLY A 6 -22.83 -22.93 -13.37
N GLN A 7 -21.98 -21.93 -13.49
CA GLN A 7 -22.17 -20.61 -12.90
C GLN A 7 -22.11 -19.53 -13.97
N GLN A 8 -23.03 -18.57 -13.93
CA GLN A 8 -23.01 -17.43 -14.88
C GLN A 8 -21.93 -16.39 -14.56
N GLN A 9 -21.55 -16.28 -13.28
CA GLN A 9 -20.58 -15.30 -12.80
C GLN A 9 -19.59 -15.94 -11.86
N PHE A 10 -18.32 -15.59 -12.00
CA PHE A 10 -17.28 -15.96 -11.08
C PHE A 10 -16.87 -14.74 -10.23
N LEU A 11 -17.08 -14.85 -8.91
CA LEU A 11 -16.81 -13.79 -7.96
C LEU A 11 -15.43 -13.97 -7.30
N ALA A 12 -14.78 -12.86 -7.00
CA ALA A 12 -13.48 -12.86 -6.32
C ALA A 12 -13.53 -13.51 -4.92
N GLY A 13 -14.68 -13.44 -4.23
CA GLY A 13 -14.89 -14.06 -2.93
C GLY A 13 -14.75 -15.59 -2.92
N GLU A 14 -14.97 -16.26 -4.06
CA GLU A 14 -14.80 -17.71 -4.20
C GLU A 14 -13.34 -18.16 -4.09
N LEU A 15 -12.41 -17.22 -4.24
CA LEU A 15 -10.97 -17.47 -4.06
C LEU A 15 -10.58 -17.58 -2.58
N ASN A 16 -11.26 -16.93 -1.64
CA ASN A 16 -10.90 -16.89 -0.22
C ASN A 16 -10.80 -18.29 0.40
N GLY A 17 -11.65 -19.22 -0.01
CA GLY A 17 -11.61 -20.60 0.48
C GLY A 17 -10.43 -21.43 -0.05
N LYS A 18 -9.70 -20.96 -1.05
CA LYS A 18 -8.61 -21.68 -1.72
C LYS A 18 -7.24 -21.02 -1.53
N LEU A 19 -7.23 -19.80 -1.02
CA LEU A 19 -6.00 -19.04 -0.74
C LEU A 19 -5.62 -19.19 0.73
N THR A 20 -4.38 -19.59 0.99
CA THR A 20 -3.84 -19.72 2.36
C THR A 20 -3.01 -18.51 2.79
N SER A 21 -2.44 -17.79 1.84
CA SER A 21 -1.51 -16.68 2.08
C SER A 21 -2.04 -15.31 1.65
N PHE A 22 -3.21 -15.26 1.08
CA PHE A 22 -3.84 -14.03 0.57
C PHE A 22 -5.30 -13.99 0.98
N GLU A 23 -5.81 -12.79 1.20
CA GLU A 23 -7.20 -12.49 1.47
C GLU A 23 -7.75 -11.56 0.40
N VAL A 24 -8.95 -11.84 -0.10
CA VAL A 24 -9.65 -10.99 -1.06
C VAL A 24 -10.50 -9.99 -0.29
N LEU A 25 -10.14 -8.70 -0.39
CA LEU A 25 -10.81 -7.61 0.33
C LEU A 25 -12.10 -7.13 -0.36
N ASN A 26 -12.28 -7.45 -1.64
CA ASN A 26 -13.46 -7.10 -2.43
C ASN A 26 -14.16 -8.35 -2.99
N PRO A 27 -14.83 -9.14 -2.13
CA PRO A 27 -15.39 -10.45 -2.51
C PRO A 27 -16.51 -10.35 -3.57
N GLU A 28 -17.17 -9.21 -3.69
CA GLU A 28 -18.25 -8.99 -4.65
C GLU A 28 -17.77 -8.67 -6.08
N LEU A 29 -16.46 -8.53 -6.27
CA LEU A 29 -15.91 -8.26 -7.60
C LEU A 29 -16.16 -9.42 -8.55
N VAL A 30 -16.83 -9.16 -9.68
CA VAL A 30 -16.99 -10.13 -10.75
C VAL A 30 -15.71 -10.21 -11.57
N ILE A 31 -15.07 -11.37 -11.58
CA ILE A 31 -13.83 -11.62 -12.35
C ILE A 31 -14.17 -11.92 -13.80
N CYS A 32 -15.13 -12.79 -14.05
CA CYS A 32 -15.58 -13.11 -15.40
C CYS A 32 -17.04 -13.59 -15.43
N HIS A 33 -17.63 -13.54 -16.60
CA HIS A 33 -18.93 -14.14 -16.91
C HIS A 33 -18.70 -15.37 -17.76
N ILE A 34 -19.40 -16.46 -17.44
CA ILE A 34 -19.27 -17.76 -18.12
C ILE A 34 -20.69 -18.23 -18.45
N ASP A 35 -20.89 -18.75 -19.65
CA ASP A 35 -22.14 -19.42 -19.98
C ASP A 35 -22.23 -20.75 -19.22
N GLU A 36 -23.42 -21.07 -18.68
CA GLU A 36 -23.69 -22.28 -17.88
C GLU A 36 -23.34 -23.58 -18.61
N ALA A 37 -23.34 -23.57 -19.95
CA ALA A 37 -23.00 -24.72 -20.76
C ALA A 37 -21.51 -25.06 -20.79
N TYR A 38 -20.64 -24.15 -20.34
CA TYR A 38 -19.19 -24.31 -20.44
C TYR A 38 -18.54 -24.55 -19.06
N THR A 39 -17.45 -25.28 -19.10
CA THR A 39 -16.53 -25.45 -17.94
C THR A 39 -15.23 -24.72 -18.28
N LEU A 40 -14.84 -23.82 -17.39
CA LEU A 40 -13.61 -23.03 -17.54
C LEU A 40 -12.66 -23.39 -16.40
N THR A 41 -11.41 -23.70 -16.75
CA THR A 41 -10.33 -23.84 -15.77
C THR A 41 -9.44 -22.62 -15.85
N ILE A 42 -9.32 -21.88 -14.75
CA ILE A 42 -8.50 -20.69 -14.63
C ILE A 42 -7.35 -20.98 -13.68
N GLU A 43 -6.14 -20.62 -14.11
CA GLU A 43 -4.96 -20.60 -13.24
C GLU A 43 -4.58 -19.15 -12.98
N LEU A 44 -4.48 -18.78 -11.71
CA LEU A 44 -4.12 -17.43 -11.27
C LEU A 44 -2.76 -17.47 -10.59
N SER A 45 -1.80 -16.72 -11.10
CA SER A 45 -0.53 -16.45 -10.43
C SER A 45 -0.66 -15.18 -9.60
N ILE A 46 -0.54 -15.31 -8.28
CA ILE A 46 -0.62 -14.19 -7.33
C ILE A 46 0.74 -14.03 -6.66
N ASN A 47 1.30 -12.84 -6.72
CA ASN A 47 2.57 -12.51 -6.09
C ASN A 47 2.48 -11.23 -5.27
N LYS A 48 3.49 -10.98 -4.44
CA LYS A 48 3.67 -9.77 -3.66
C LYS A 48 4.83 -8.97 -4.22
N GLY A 49 4.65 -7.66 -4.34
CA GLY A 49 5.66 -6.75 -4.88
C GLY A 49 5.53 -5.34 -4.31
N ARG A 50 6.20 -4.39 -4.95
CA ARG A 50 6.15 -2.96 -4.64
C ARG A 50 5.89 -2.15 -5.89
N GLY A 51 5.15 -1.05 -5.76
CA GLY A 51 4.88 -0.11 -6.83
C GLY A 51 3.93 -0.66 -7.89
N TYR A 52 4.28 -0.52 -9.16
CA TYR A 52 3.49 -0.89 -10.32
C TYR A 52 4.37 -1.57 -11.36
N ILE A 53 3.89 -2.69 -11.89
CA ILE A 53 4.54 -3.41 -12.98
C ILE A 53 3.52 -3.58 -14.10
N PRO A 54 3.74 -2.99 -15.29
CA PRO A 54 2.84 -3.14 -16.43
C PRO A 54 2.88 -4.57 -16.98
N ALA A 55 1.80 -4.96 -17.66
CA ALA A 55 1.67 -6.29 -18.26
C ALA A 55 2.79 -6.58 -19.29
N ASP A 56 3.21 -5.56 -20.04
CA ASP A 56 4.23 -5.70 -21.09
C ASP A 56 5.59 -6.14 -20.54
N GLU A 57 5.98 -5.64 -19.35
CA GLU A 57 7.23 -6.05 -18.70
C GLU A 57 7.19 -7.52 -18.28
N LYS A 58 6.04 -8.00 -17.83
CA LYS A 58 5.87 -9.41 -17.44
C LYS A 58 5.96 -10.37 -18.61
N LEU A 59 5.51 -9.96 -19.79
CA LEU A 59 5.59 -10.78 -21.00
C LEU A 59 7.04 -11.02 -21.45
N VAL A 60 7.95 -10.09 -21.15
CA VAL A 60 9.37 -10.23 -21.49
C VAL A 60 10.06 -11.27 -20.59
N ASP A 61 9.70 -11.33 -19.31
CA ASP A 61 10.29 -12.29 -18.36
C ASP A 61 9.78 -13.71 -18.56
N THR A 62 8.56 -13.86 -19.09
CA THR A 62 7.87 -15.15 -19.26
C THR A 62 8.12 -15.77 -20.65
N ALA A 63 8.90 -15.15 -21.53
CA ALA A 63 9.12 -15.58 -22.94
C ALA A 63 9.73 -16.99 -23.15
N GLN A 64 9.83 -17.82 -22.13
CA GLN A 64 10.40 -19.16 -22.22
C GLN A 64 9.42 -20.34 -22.06
N GLU A 65 8.16 -20.14 -21.69
CA GLU A 65 7.23 -21.26 -21.49
C GLU A 65 5.85 -21.00 -22.12
N ASN A 66 5.52 -21.74 -23.18
CA ASN A 66 4.19 -22.05 -23.78
C ASN A 66 3.03 -21.06 -23.56
N GLU A 67 3.15 -19.81 -24.01
CA GLU A 67 2.34 -18.69 -23.55
C GLU A 67 1.13 -18.33 -24.41
N LEU A 68 0.68 -19.18 -25.28
CA LEU A 68 -0.51 -18.92 -26.12
C LEU A 68 -1.83 -18.79 -25.29
N GLN A 69 -1.78 -19.14 -24.01
CA GLN A 69 -2.97 -19.14 -23.11
C GLN A 69 -2.80 -18.25 -21.88
N THR A 70 -1.66 -17.57 -21.71
CA THR A 70 -1.42 -16.72 -20.54
C THR A 70 -1.78 -15.27 -20.86
N ILE A 71 -2.63 -14.68 -20.02
CA ILE A 71 -3.00 -13.27 -20.11
C ILE A 71 -2.24 -12.53 -19.01
N ALA A 72 -1.27 -11.71 -19.42
CA ALA A 72 -0.58 -10.83 -18.50
C ALA A 72 -1.50 -9.66 -18.10
N ILE A 73 -1.53 -9.37 -16.81
CA ILE A 73 -2.32 -8.29 -16.23
C ILE A 73 -1.38 -7.34 -15.49
N ASP A 74 -1.66 -6.04 -15.55
CA ASP A 74 -0.96 -5.04 -14.75
C ASP A 74 -0.99 -5.41 -13.27
N SER A 75 0.15 -5.26 -12.59
CA SER A 75 0.23 -5.46 -11.15
C SER A 75 0.39 -4.15 -10.41
N ILE A 76 -0.65 -3.79 -9.68
CA ILE A 76 -0.69 -2.64 -8.80
C ILE A 76 -0.44 -3.14 -7.39
N TYR A 77 0.80 -3.00 -6.89
CA TYR A 77 1.18 -3.46 -5.56
C TYR A 77 1.05 -2.37 -4.49
N THR A 78 0.94 -1.11 -4.92
CA THR A 78 0.80 0.02 -4.00
C THR A 78 -0.63 0.13 -3.47
N PRO A 79 -0.83 0.24 -2.15
CA PRO A 79 -2.14 0.51 -1.57
C PRO A 79 -2.53 1.99 -1.67
N ILE A 80 -1.62 2.87 -2.09
CA ILE A 80 -1.83 4.31 -2.14
C ILE A 80 -2.44 4.71 -3.48
N ARG A 81 -3.63 5.30 -3.45
CA ARG A 81 -4.34 5.81 -4.62
C ARG A 81 -3.92 7.23 -4.97
N ASN A 82 -3.85 8.10 -3.98
CA ASN A 82 -3.52 9.51 -4.18
C ASN A 82 -2.94 10.12 -2.90
N VAL A 83 -1.97 11.02 -3.08
CA VAL A 83 -1.43 11.84 -2.00
C VAL A 83 -1.39 13.29 -2.47
N LYS A 84 -1.97 14.18 -1.66
CA LYS A 84 -1.86 15.62 -1.84
C LYS A 84 -1.22 16.23 -0.61
N TYR A 85 -0.48 17.28 -0.81
CA TYR A 85 0.06 18.07 0.30
C TYR A 85 -0.15 19.55 0.05
N PHE A 86 -0.34 20.28 1.14
CA PHE A 86 -0.49 21.72 1.15
C PHE A 86 0.39 22.28 2.26
N THR A 87 1.04 23.39 1.97
CA THR A 87 1.79 24.15 2.98
C THR A 87 1.16 25.52 3.11
N GLU A 88 1.02 26.00 4.32
CA GLU A 88 0.53 27.34 4.65
C GLU A 88 1.39 27.95 5.76
N ASN A 89 1.62 29.28 5.68
CA ASN A 89 2.35 29.96 6.72
C ASN A 89 1.58 29.87 8.04
N TYR A 90 2.25 29.47 9.09
CA TYR A 90 1.65 29.31 10.41
C TYR A 90 2.41 30.13 11.44
N ARG A 91 1.65 30.93 12.22
CA ARG A 91 2.22 31.76 13.28
C ARG A 91 2.17 31.02 14.61
N VAL A 92 3.34 30.84 15.24
CA VAL A 92 3.47 30.34 16.59
C VAL A 92 3.94 31.49 17.48
N GLU A 93 3.07 31.97 18.34
CA GLU A 93 3.31 33.14 19.22
C GLU A 93 3.74 34.39 18.42
N GLN A 94 5.01 34.81 18.57
CA GLN A 94 5.58 35.97 17.86
C GLN A 94 6.40 35.60 16.62
N LYS A 95 6.62 34.28 16.37
CA LYS A 95 7.37 33.79 15.21
C LYS A 95 6.43 33.49 14.07
N THR A 96 6.75 33.98 12.88
CA THR A 96 5.97 33.81 11.64
C THR A 96 6.66 32.90 10.64
N ASP A 97 7.78 32.30 11.01
CA ASP A 97 8.66 31.53 10.12
C ASP A 97 8.30 30.04 10.05
N TYR A 98 7.15 29.66 10.63
CA TYR A 98 6.66 28.27 10.61
C TYR A 98 5.72 28.03 9.43
N GLU A 99 5.78 26.83 8.91
CA GLU A 99 4.83 26.32 7.91
C GLU A 99 4.05 25.16 8.49
N LYS A 100 2.74 25.16 8.24
CA LYS A 100 1.86 24.04 8.54
C LYS A 100 1.75 23.16 7.30
N LEU A 101 2.10 21.90 7.43
CA LEU A 101 1.95 20.88 6.38
C LEU A 101 0.65 20.11 6.61
N THR A 102 -0.20 20.08 5.58
CA THR A 102 -1.39 19.23 5.54
C THR A 102 -1.19 18.16 4.49
N LEU A 103 -1.36 16.89 4.88
CA LEU A 103 -1.28 15.73 3.99
C LEU A 103 -2.66 15.10 3.84
N GLU A 104 -3.12 14.92 2.59
CA GLU A 104 -4.31 14.14 2.26
C GLU A 104 -3.87 12.83 1.61
N ILE A 105 -4.13 11.71 2.27
CA ILE A 105 -3.73 10.39 1.80
C ILE A 105 -4.99 9.56 1.53
N THR A 106 -5.15 9.10 0.30
CA THR A 106 -6.24 8.21 -0.11
C THR A 106 -5.66 6.82 -0.40
N THR A 107 -6.15 5.82 0.31
CA THR A 107 -5.78 4.41 0.13
C THR A 107 -6.87 3.64 -0.61
N ASP A 108 -6.59 2.42 -0.99
CA ASP A 108 -7.56 1.48 -1.58
C ASP A 108 -8.42 0.74 -0.52
N GLY A 109 -8.16 0.98 0.77
CA GLY A 109 -8.84 0.35 1.90
C GLY A 109 -8.08 -0.85 2.49
N SER A 110 -7.00 -1.30 1.88
CA SER A 110 -6.18 -2.41 2.40
C SER A 110 -5.30 -2.01 3.59
N ILE A 111 -4.99 -0.72 3.71
CA ILE A 111 -4.17 -0.16 4.79
C ILE A 111 -4.77 1.16 5.26
N HIS A 112 -4.65 1.42 6.56
CA HIS A 112 -5.04 2.72 7.12
C HIS A 112 -4.03 3.81 6.72
N PRO A 113 -4.47 5.02 6.31
CA PRO A 113 -3.59 6.08 5.83
C PRO A 113 -2.47 6.48 6.80
N GLN A 114 -2.74 6.50 8.11
CA GLN A 114 -1.73 6.78 9.13
C GLN A 114 -0.64 5.70 9.18
N GLN A 115 -1.04 4.42 9.05
CA GLN A 115 -0.07 3.33 9.02
C GLN A 115 0.79 3.41 7.76
N ALA A 116 0.19 3.70 6.60
CA ALA A 116 0.92 3.90 5.35
C ALA A 116 1.98 5.01 5.46
N LEU A 117 1.66 6.11 6.15
CA LEU A 117 2.61 7.20 6.40
C LEU A 117 3.76 6.74 7.32
N LYS A 118 3.46 5.99 8.39
CA LYS A 118 4.48 5.44 9.30
C LYS A 118 5.41 4.48 8.58
N ASP A 119 4.88 3.58 7.76
CA ASP A 119 5.67 2.61 6.99
C ASP A 119 6.58 3.32 5.97
N ALA A 120 6.07 4.38 5.31
CA ALA A 120 6.88 5.20 4.41
C ALA A 120 8.01 5.93 5.16
N ALA A 121 7.73 6.49 6.34
CA ALA A 121 8.74 7.13 7.18
C ALA A 121 9.80 6.13 7.65
N ALA A 122 9.40 4.93 8.09
CA ALA A 122 10.32 3.87 8.49
C ALA A 122 11.25 3.45 7.34
N THR A 123 10.69 3.32 6.12
CA THR A 123 11.48 3.02 4.91
C THR A 123 12.52 4.12 4.63
N LEU A 124 12.15 5.39 4.79
CA LEU A 124 13.09 6.51 4.61
C LEU A 124 14.21 6.49 5.68
N ILE A 125 13.86 6.23 6.93
CA ILE A 125 14.84 6.11 8.02
C ILE A 125 15.82 4.97 7.73
N GLU A 126 15.34 3.80 7.28
CA GLU A 126 16.19 2.68 6.91
C GLU A 126 17.19 3.06 5.80
N HIS A 127 16.72 3.77 4.76
CA HIS A 127 17.60 4.23 3.69
C HIS A 127 18.61 5.29 4.15
N PHE A 128 18.19 6.24 4.97
CA PHE A 128 19.08 7.28 5.48
C PHE A 128 20.05 6.77 6.54
N SER A 129 19.73 5.69 7.25
CA SER A 129 20.64 5.06 8.21
C SER A 129 21.94 4.58 7.58
N LEU A 130 21.97 4.33 6.26
CA LEU A 130 23.19 4.01 5.52
C LEU A 130 24.24 5.13 5.55
N PHE A 131 23.82 6.37 5.79
CA PHE A 131 24.70 7.53 5.87
C PHE A 131 25.12 7.90 7.31
N ILE A 132 24.54 7.23 8.30
CA ILE A 132 24.80 7.46 9.72
C ILE A 132 25.67 6.30 10.24
N SER A 133 26.83 6.62 10.81
CA SER A 133 27.76 5.60 11.31
C SER A 133 27.29 4.88 12.57
N ASP A 134 26.39 5.50 13.32
CA ASP A 134 25.78 4.94 14.53
C ASP A 134 24.34 4.49 14.23
N PRO A 135 23.94 3.25 14.63
CA PRO A 135 22.58 2.78 14.41
C PRO A 135 21.59 3.65 15.21
N VAL A 136 20.64 4.25 14.52
CA VAL A 136 19.50 4.90 15.16
C VAL A 136 18.59 3.79 15.68
N GLU A 137 18.57 3.58 17.00
CA GLU A 137 17.59 2.70 17.65
C GLU A 137 16.20 3.38 17.51
N VAL A 138 15.40 2.89 16.57
CA VAL A 138 13.99 3.27 16.48
C VAL A 138 13.27 2.48 17.59
N GLU A 139 12.90 3.15 18.65
CA GLU A 139 12.06 2.55 19.70
C GLU A 139 10.70 2.15 19.08
N GLU A 140 10.44 0.86 18.99
CA GLU A 140 9.24 0.22 18.42
C GLU A 140 7.95 0.45 19.24
N ASN A 141 7.97 1.31 20.25
CA ASN A 141 6.88 1.49 21.21
C ASN A 141 6.25 2.89 21.18
N ALA A 142 5.56 3.21 20.08
CA ALA A 142 4.48 4.18 20.15
C ALA A 142 3.15 3.48 19.83
N VAL A 143 2.62 2.76 20.80
CA VAL A 143 1.21 2.37 20.81
C VAL A 143 0.41 3.65 21.00
N ILE A 144 -0.15 4.18 19.93
CA ILE A 144 -1.13 5.28 20.01
C ILE A 144 -2.47 4.62 20.24
N GLU A 145 -3.03 4.78 21.43
CA GLU A 145 -4.42 4.46 21.73
C GLU A 145 -5.34 5.28 20.83
N GLU A 146 -6.37 4.62 20.29
CA GLU A 146 -7.45 5.25 19.52
C GLU A 146 -8.18 6.27 20.40
N GLY A 147 -8.13 7.53 20.04
CA GLY A 147 -8.98 8.55 20.62
C GLY A 147 -8.39 9.96 20.48
N ASP A 148 -9.12 10.77 19.74
CA ASP A 148 -9.07 12.22 19.66
C ASP A 148 -7.98 12.86 18.76
N GLU A 149 -8.40 13.90 18.07
CA GLU A 149 -7.56 14.83 17.31
C GLU A 149 -6.46 15.42 18.22
N GLU A 150 -5.36 14.69 18.42
CA GLU A 150 -4.24 15.24 19.15
C GLU A 150 -3.47 16.23 18.29
N VAL A 151 -3.62 17.47 18.66
CA VAL A 151 -2.65 18.54 18.38
C VAL A 151 -1.31 18.06 18.94
N LEU A 152 -0.34 17.79 18.06
CA LEU A 152 1.03 17.44 18.43
C LEU A 152 1.51 18.39 19.55
N ASP A 153 1.90 17.82 20.68
CA ASP A 153 2.32 18.58 21.85
C ASP A 153 3.55 19.43 21.47
N MET A 154 3.54 20.69 21.90
CA MET A 154 4.61 21.67 21.65
C MET A 154 6.01 21.14 22.05
N GLN A 155 6.08 20.16 22.96
CA GLN A 155 7.33 19.52 23.39
C GLN A 155 7.94 18.58 22.35
N GLU A 156 7.13 17.92 21.54
CA GLU A 156 7.61 17.08 20.44
C GLU A 156 8.13 17.92 19.26
N ILE A 157 7.47 19.03 18.99
CA ILE A 157 7.92 19.99 17.95
C ILE A 157 9.29 20.58 18.34
N ASP A 158 9.50 20.89 19.61
CA ASP A 158 10.78 21.38 20.11
C ASP A 158 11.90 20.33 20.05
N ARG A 159 11.59 19.05 20.30
CA ARG A 159 12.55 17.94 20.17
C ARG A 159 13.01 17.77 18.73
N VAL A 160 12.09 17.74 17.77
CA VAL A 160 12.41 17.62 16.34
C VAL A 160 13.19 18.83 15.86
N SER A 161 12.86 20.04 16.35
CA SER A 161 13.58 21.27 15.97
C SER A 161 14.99 21.34 16.55
N GLN A 162 15.26 20.68 17.68
CA GLN A 162 16.62 20.57 18.24
C GLN A 162 17.49 19.59 17.47
N LEU A 163 16.91 18.47 16.97
CA LEU A 163 17.63 17.49 16.14
C LEU A 163 18.03 18.04 14.75
N LEU A 164 17.27 18.99 14.23
CA LEU A 164 17.56 19.62 12.94
C LEU A 164 18.57 20.78 13.02
N ARG A 165 19.04 21.17 14.23
CA ARG A 165 19.98 22.27 14.46
C ARG A 165 21.43 21.84 14.75
N THR A 166 21.67 20.54 14.84
CA THR A 166 23.02 19.94 14.96
C THR A 166 23.51 19.46 13.62
#